data_4904b68ac14e796f00d9a260c6cd716d
#
_entry.id   4904b68ac14e796f00d9a260c6cd716d
#
_cell.length_a   1.000
_cell.length_b   1.000
_cell.length_c   1.000
_cell.angle_alpha   90.00
_cell.angle_beta   90.00
_cell.angle_gamma   90.00
#
_symmetry.space_group_name_H-M   'P 1'
#
loop_
_entity.id
_entity.type
_entity.pdbx_description
1 polymer ?
#
loop_
_entity_poly.entity_id
_entity_poly.type
_entity_poly.pdbx_seq_one_letter_code
_entity_poly.pdbx_strand_id
1 'polypeptide(L)'
;GIKVASSCAIGDHVEVGMKATPELVESFNKEYKKNYELLPEKSYKLENTTLTIENGKNTSTDGVRLSVISRDLLKEGKTYLLPISIVSVSDKNLSVIEGSRTIYIVINQIIITQAADISANNGYFKVDFRKESQYNTTALNNVTFEARVRFKKMTSTSGKWCFSVMGLEENFCLRTAGDNKSGWKLQLSGGSPAIDSRDVLPNDKWLHLACVYDGSQGKKFVYVNG
;
A
#
# COMPACT_ATOMS: atom_id res chain seq x y z
N GLY A 1 -21.21 8.96 -5.55
CA GLY A 1 -21.83 9.03 -4.24
C GLY A 1 -22.30 7.66 -3.75
N ILE A 2 -22.51 7.53 -2.45
CA ILE A 2 -23.04 6.32 -1.80
C ILE A 2 -24.56 6.36 -1.97
N LYS A 3 -25.12 5.36 -2.64
CA LYS A 3 -26.57 5.26 -2.87
C LYS A 3 -27.18 4.22 -1.93
N VAL A 4 -28.49 4.37 -1.66
CA VAL A 4 -29.29 3.37 -0.98
C VAL A 4 -30.16 2.63 -1.98
N ALA A 5 -30.43 1.36 -1.68
CA ALA A 5 -31.28 0.51 -2.51
C ALA A 5 -32.25 -0.31 -1.65
N SER A 6 -33.40 -0.61 -2.19
CA SER A 6 -34.38 -1.56 -1.66
C SER A 6 -34.30 -2.89 -2.43
N SER A 7 -34.78 -3.97 -1.84
CA SER A 7 -34.83 -5.28 -2.48
C SER A 7 -35.81 -5.38 -3.66
N CYS A 8 -36.78 -4.45 -3.70
CA CYS A 8 -37.77 -4.36 -4.79
C CYS A 8 -38.10 -2.89 -5.06
N ALA A 9 -38.78 -2.65 -6.19
CA ALA A 9 -39.34 -1.34 -6.48
C ALA A 9 -40.39 -0.95 -5.41
N ILE A 10 -40.33 0.32 -4.96
CA ILE A 10 -41.23 0.83 -3.93
C ILE A 10 -42.49 1.43 -4.55
N GLY A 11 -43.61 1.36 -3.82
CA GLY A 11 -44.91 1.83 -4.28
C GLY A 11 -45.17 3.34 -4.07
N ASP A 12 -44.32 4.02 -3.30
CA ASP A 12 -44.37 5.46 -3.06
C ASP A 12 -42.94 5.98 -2.87
N HIS A 13 -42.73 7.30 -2.87
CA HIS A 13 -41.40 7.81 -2.58
C HIS A 13 -41.00 7.57 -1.12
N VAL A 14 -39.71 7.25 -0.91
CA VAL A 14 -39.15 6.97 0.43
C VAL A 14 -37.89 7.81 0.66
N GLU A 15 -37.89 8.55 1.75
CA GLU A 15 -36.69 9.26 2.21
C GLU A 15 -35.88 8.38 3.16
N VAL A 16 -34.57 8.36 2.94
CA VAL A 16 -33.61 7.59 3.74
C VAL A 16 -32.54 8.53 4.26
N GLY A 17 -32.49 8.69 5.58
CA GLY A 17 -31.47 9.50 6.24
C GLY A 17 -30.21 8.69 6.52
N MET A 18 -29.06 9.26 6.20
CA MET A 18 -27.73 8.70 6.46
C MET A 18 -26.88 9.66 7.27
N LYS A 19 -26.06 9.15 8.17
CA LYS A 19 -25.08 9.96 8.92
C LYS A 19 -23.80 9.18 9.22
N ALA A 20 -22.75 9.90 9.58
CA ALA A 20 -21.59 9.30 10.22
C ALA A 20 -21.96 8.71 11.59
N THR A 21 -21.42 7.51 11.86
CA THR A 21 -21.66 6.76 13.11
C THR A 21 -20.31 6.39 13.73
N PRO A 22 -19.59 7.39 14.31
CA PRO A 22 -18.25 7.23 14.84
C PRO A 22 -18.14 6.16 15.93
N GLU A 23 -19.23 5.92 16.66
CA GLU A 23 -19.34 4.90 17.71
C GLU A 23 -19.08 3.47 17.21
N LEU A 24 -19.16 3.24 15.90
CA LEU A 24 -18.91 1.91 15.32
C LEU A 24 -17.44 1.62 15.02
N VAL A 25 -16.53 2.58 15.17
CA VAL A 25 -15.11 2.38 14.89
C VAL A 25 -14.49 1.34 15.83
N GLU A 26 -14.80 1.40 17.11
CA GLU A 26 -14.25 0.47 18.10
C GLU A 26 -14.71 -0.96 17.85
N SER A 27 -16.01 -1.17 17.62
CA SER A 27 -16.58 -2.49 17.33
C SER A 27 -16.00 -3.07 16.03
N PHE A 28 -15.86 -2.25 14.99
CA PHE A 28 -15.19 -2.64 13.74
C PHE A 28 -13.75 -3.10 13.98
N ASN A 29 -12.97 -2.29 14.70
CA ASN A 29 -11.58 -2.63 15.00
C ASN A 29 -11.45 -3.96 15.74
N LYS A 30 -12.34 -4.20 16.72
CA LYS A 30 -12.37 -5.45 17.48
C LYS A 30 -12.71 -6.65 16.60
N GLU A 31 -13.75 -6.54 15.77
CA GLU A 31 -14.24 -7.60 14.90
C GLU A 31 -13.20 -7.99 13.84
N TYR A 32 -12.65 -6.99 13.15
CA TYR A 32 -11.72 -7.21 12.03
C TYR A 32 -10.25 -7.18 12.42
N LYS A 33 -9.93 -7.13 13.73
CA LYS A 33 -8.57 -7.05 14.28
C LYS A 33 -7.75 -5.94 13.61
N LYS A 34 -8.36 -4.76 13.53
CA LYS A 34 -7.75 -3.54 12.97
C LYS A 34 -7.43 -2.54 14.08
N ASN A 35 -6.67 -1.51 13.72
CA ASN A 35 -6.32 -0.40 14.60
C ASN A 35 -6.50 0.91 13.83
N TYR A 36 -7.71 1.12 13.31
CA TYR A 36 -8.04 2.33 12.57
C TYR A 36 -8.49 3.43 13.53
N GLU A 37 -8.07 4.66 13.24
CA GLU A 37 -8.53 5.85 13.99
C GLU A 37 -9.80 6.40 13.34
N LEU A 38 -10.66 7.03 14.13
CA LEU A 38 -11.80 7.75 13.58
C LEU A 38 -11.32 8.89 12.68
N LEU A 39 -11.92 9.02 11.49
CA LEU A 39 -11.64 10.17 10.63
C LEU A 39 -12.03 11.47 11.32
N PRO A 40 -11.11 12.44 11.51
CA PRO A 40 -11.41 13.69 12.21
C PRO A 40 -12.56 14.46 11.54
N GLU A 41 -13.55 14.88 12.30
CA GLU A 41 -14.77 15.53 11.79
C GLU A 41 -14.46 16.77 10.93
N LYS A 42 -13.46 17.57 11.32
CA LYS A 42 -13.04 18.75 10.57
C LYS A 42 -12.26 18.45 9.29
N SER A 43 -11.95 17.19 9.01
CA SER A 43 -11.21 16.78 7.81
C SER A 43 -12.12 16.43 6.64
N TYR A 44 -13.41 16.28 6.86
CA TYR A 44 -14.34 15.84 5.82
C TYR A 44 -15.69 16.60 5.86
N LYS A 45 -16.42 16.47 4.78
CA LYS A 45 -17.80 16.93 4.65
C LYS A 45 -18.64 15.84 4.02
N LEU A 46 -19.82 15.59 4.62
CA LEU A 46 -20.86 14.78 4.03
C LEU A 46 -21.94 15.71 3.44
N GLU A 47 -22.31 15.46 2.19
CA GLU A 47 -23.37 16.19 1.48
C GLU A 47 -24.43 15.20 1.00
N ASN A 48 -25.66 15.69 0.84
CA ASN A 48 -26.82 14.89 0.43
C ASN A 48 -27.08 13.71 1.39
N THR A 49 -27.19 14.00 2.68
CA THR A 49 -27.37 12.96 3.72
C THR A 49 -28.82 12.45 3.81
N THR A 50 -29.76 13.06 3.12
CA THR A 50 -31.13 12.55 2.91
C THR A 50 -31.26 12.16 1.43
N LEU A 51 -31.53 10.89 1.20
CA LEU A 51 -31.64 10.32 -0.15
C LEU A 51 -33.09 9.91 -0.41
N THR A 52 -33.55 10.11 -1.64
CA THR A 52 -34.91 9.72 -2.06
C THR A 52 -34.85 8.55 -3.03
N ILE A 53 -35.63 7.53 -2.73
CA ILE A 53 -36.02 6.48 -3.70
C ILE A 53 -37.39 6.83 -4.21
N GLU A 54 -37.48 7.08 -5.52
CA GLU A 54 -38.72 7.48 -6.19
C GLU A 54 -39.66 6.30 -6.40
N ASN A 55 -40.97 6.60 -6.52
CA ASN A 55 -41.99 5.62 -6.85
C ASN A 55 -41.58 4.77 -8.09
N GLY A 56 -41.76 3.48 -8.00
CA GLY A 56 -41.41 2.51 -9.04
C GLY A 56 -39.91 2.26 -9.18
N LYS A 57 -39.06 2.88 -8.33
CA LYS A 57 -37.60 2.63 -8.30
C LYS A 57 -37.21 1.78 -7.10
N ASN A 58 -36.02 1.22 -7.17
CA ASN A 58 -35.40 0.45 -6.08
C ASN A 58 -34.04 1.03 -5.64
N THR A 59 -33.64 2.17 -6.19
CA THR A 59 -32.37 2.82 -5.88
C THR A 59 -32.56 4.33 -5.82
N SER A 60 -31.89 4.99 -4.88
CA SER A 60 -31.96 6.43 -4.75
C SER A 60 -31.44 7.15 -5.99
N THR A 61 -32.08 8.25 -6.33
CA THR A 61 -31.71 9.12 -7.45
C THR A 61 -30.30 9.66 -7.26
N ASP A 62 -30.06 10.25 -6.10
CA ASP A 62 -28.78 10.81 -5.70
C ASP A 62 -28.03 9.90 -4.72
N GLY A 63 -26.83 10.29 -4.34
CA GLY A 63 -26.00 9.59 -3.37
C GLY A 63 -25.34 10.56 -2.38
N VAL A 64 -25.09 10.08 -1.16
CA VAL A 64 -24.25 10.77 -0.18
C VAL A 64 -22.87 10.99 -0.77
N ARG A 65 -22.38 12.20 -0.75
CA ARG A 65 -21.04 12.56 -1.18
C ARG A 65 -20.16 12.82 0.03
N LEU A 66 -19.06 12.07 0.12
CA LEU A 66 -17.99 12.32 1.07
C LEU A 66 -16.87 13.10 0.36
N SER A 67 -16.50 14.24 0.91
CA SER A 67 -15.36 15.04 0.44
C SER A 67 -14.34 15.23 1.57
N VAL A 68 -13.08 14.92 1.32
CA VAL A 68 -11.98 15.28 2.23
C VAL A 68 -11.63 16.74 1.98
N ILE A 69 -11.84 17.61 2.99
CA ILE A 69 -11.68 19.07 2.89
C ILE A 69 -10.38 19.57 3.52
N SER A 70 -9.78 18.82 4.44
CA SER A 70 -8.46 19.09 4.99
C SER A 70 -7.70 17.79 5.25
N ARG A 71 -6.39 17.84 5.03
CA ARG A 71 -5.46 16.73 5.33
C ARG A 71 -4.59 17.02 6.56
N ASP A 72 -4.65 18.24 7.10
CA ASP A 72 -3.75 18.70 8.16
C ASP A 72 -3.93 17.93 9.47
N LEU A 73 -5.12 17.34 9.66
CA LEU A 73 -5.46 16.52 10.82
C LEU A 73 -5.13 15.04 10.62
N LEU A 74 -4.72 14.63 9.42
CA LEU A 74 -4.38 13.26 9.11
C LEU A 74 -2.89 13.03 9.39
N LYS A 75 -2.58 12.11 10.29
CA LYS A 75 -1.21 11.76 10.67
C LYS A 75 -0.62 10.76 9.71
N GLU A 76 0.65 10.91 9.41
CA GLU A 76 1.40 9.96 8.58
C GLU A 76 1.42 8.56 9.21
N GLY A 77 1.27 7.54 8.37
CA GLY A 77 1.25 6.14 8.81
C GLY A 77 -0.03 5.69 9.51
N LYS A 78 -1.04 6.57 9.65
CA LYS A 78 -2.33 6.21 10.22
C LYS A 78 -3.35 5.87 9.16
N THR A 79 -4.21 4.92 9.48
CA THR A 79 -5.40 4.58 8.71
C THR A 79 -6.63 5.06 9.44
N TYR A 80 -7.50 5.74 8.74
CA TYR A 80 -8.73 6.29 9.30
C TYR A 80 -9.95 5.54 8.79
N LEU A 81 -10.99 5.48 9.63
CA LEU A 81 -12.25 4.84 9.34
C LEU A 81 -13.38 5.84 9.54
N LEU A 82 -14.30 5.90 8.58
CA LEU A 82 -15.55 6.62 8.71
C LEU A 82 -16.73 5.68 8.42
N PRO A 83 -17.42 5.18 9.44
CA PRO A 83 -18.67 4.48 9.27
C PRO A 83 -19.79 5.47 8.91
N ILE A 84 -20.59 5.15 7.89
CA ILE A 84 -21.77 5.90 7.48
C ILE A 84 -22.95 4.96 7.47
N SER A 85 -23.99 5.25 8.26
CA SER A 85 -25.12 4.35 8.47
C SER A 85 -26.44 4.96 8.04
N ILE A 86 -27.38 4.11 7.62
CA ILE A 86 -28.80 4.46 7.51
C ILE A 86 -29.35 4.64 8.94
N VAL A 87 -29.91 5.79 9.23
CA VAL A 87 -30.43 6.15 10.56
C VAL A 87 -31.93 6.38 10.57
N SER A 88 -32.54 6.63 9.43
CA SER A 88 -33.99 6.79 9.31
C SER A 88 -34.48 6.34 7.94
N VAL A 89 -35.70 5.84 7.92
CA VAL A 89 -36.48 5.52 6.73
C VAL A 89 -37.87 6.08 6.94
N SER A 90 -38.42 6.83 6.01
CA SER A 90 -39.71 7.51 6.16
C SER A 90 -40.88 6.54 6.18
N ASP A 91 -40.80 5.44 5.46
CA ASP A 91 -41.85 4.40 5.44
C ASP A 91 -41.63 3.37 6.57
N LYS A 92 -42.62 3.29 7.47
CA LYS A 92 -42.60 2.36 8.61
C LYS A 92 -42.75 0.88 8.22
N ASN A 93 -43.22 0.60 7.02
CA ASN A 93 -43.35 -0.76 6.52
C ASN A 93 -42.04 -1.32 5.95
N LEU A 94 -41.03 -0.46 5.78
CA LEU A 94 -39.72 -0.84 5.32
C LEU A 94 -38.76 -1.00 6.50
N SER A 95 -38.00 -2.06 6.50
CA SER A 95 -36.93 -2.31 7.47
C SER A 95 -35.56 -2.26 6.81
N VAL A 96 -34.58 -1.79 7.56
CA VAL A 96 -33.19 -1.80 7.10
C VAL A 96 -32.59 -3.18 7.34
N ILE A 97 -31.94 -3.75 6.32
CA ILE A 97 -31.15 -4.97 6.47
C ILE A 97 -29.91 -4.65 7.28
N GLU A 98 -29.82 -5.18 8.50
CA GLU A 98 -28.76 -4.81 9.46
C GLU A 98 -27.33 -5.04 8.91
N GLY A 99 -27.10 -6.14 8.21
CA GLY A 99 -25.80 -6.43 7.58
C GLY A 99 -25.40 -5.45 6.47
N SER A 100 -26.34 -4.61 6.00
CA SER A 100 -26.11 -3.61 4.95
C SER A 100 -26.42 -2.17 5.41
N ARG A 101 -26.69 -2.00 6.72
CA ARG A 101 -27.01 -0.70 7.32
C ARG A 101 -25.85 0.30 7.21
N THR A 102 -24.61 -0.18 7.34
CA THR A 102 -23.44 0.65 7.47
C THR A 102 -22.43 0.36 6.36
N ILE A 103 -21.92 1.42 5.74
CA ILE A 103 -20.74 1.35 4.90
C ILE A 103 -19.53 1.90 5.67
N TYR A 104 -18.41 1.20 5.60
CA TYR A 104 -17.18 1.56 6.26
C TYR A 104 -16.18 2.11 5.25
N ILE A 105 -15.92 3.42 5.32
CA ILE A 105 -14.97 4.09 4.42
C ILE A 105 -13.60 4.12 5.08
N VAL A 106 -12.64 3.45 4.46
CA VAL A 106 -11.25 3.44 4.92
C VAL A 106 -10.45 4.49 4.15
N ILE A 107 -9.78 5.38 4.87
CA ILE A 107 -8.98 6.46 4.31
C ILE A 107 -7.55 6.32 4.81
N ASN A 108 -6.63 6.16 3.86
CA ASN A 108 -5.19 6.18 4.11
C ASN A 108 -4.61 7.49 3.58
N GLN A 109 -3.72 8.08 4.35
CA GLN A 109 -2.91 9.16 3.82
C GLN A 109 -1.93 8.60 2.78
N ILE A 110 -1.87 9.24 1.62
CA ILE A 110 -0.83 8.93 0.64
C ILE A 110 0.50 9.42 1.23
N ILE A 111 1.38 8.50 1.56
CA ILE A 111 2.73 8.83 1.98
C ILE A 111 3.50 9.18 0.72
N ILE A 112 3.83 10.46 0.56
CA ILE A 112 4.74 10.92 -0.49
C ILE A 112 6.14 10.84 0.10
N THR A 113 6.89 9.80 -0.26
CA THR A 113 8.29 9.66 0.11
C THR A 113 9.15 10.24 -1.01
N GLN A 114 10.19 10.98 -0.61
CA GLN A 114 11.24 11.36 -1.53
C GLN A 114 12.24 10.21 -1.66
N ALA A 115 12.69 9.95 -2.88
CA ALA A 115 13.77 9.02 -3.14
C ALA A 115 14.94 9.76 -3.80
N ALA A 116 16.15 9.33 -3.46
CA ALA A 116 17.33 9.89 -4.10
C ALA A 116 17.40 9.44 -5.57
N ASP A 117 17.62 10.39 -6.46
CA ASP A 117 17.94 10.11 -7.86
C ASP A 117 19.46 10.02 -8.01
N ILE A 118 19.97 8.81 -8.14
CA ILE A 118 21.39 8.52 -8.36
C ILE A 118 21.67 8.09 -9.81
N SER A 119 20.76 8.37 -10.75
CA SER A 119 20.87 7.94 -12.13
C SER A 119 21.92 8.70 -12.96
N ALA A 120 22.43 9.82 -12.43
CA ALA A 120 23.43 10.64 -13.12
C ALA A 120 24.85 10.34 -12.65
N ASN A 121 25.78 10.20 -13.59
CA ASN A 121 27.24 10.27 -13.36
C ASN A 121 27.81 9.33 -12.29
N ASN A 122 27.45 8.05 -12.29
CA ASN A 122 27.97 7.06 -11.36
C ASN A 122 27.71 7.41 -9.87
N GLY A 123 26.55 8.01 -9.57
CA GLY A 123 26.14 8.32 -8.20
C GLY A 123 25.98 7.06 -7.35
N TYR A 124 26.45 7.11 -6.11
CA TYR A 124 26.28 6.04 -5.13
C TYR A 124 26.27 6.60 -3.72
N PHE A 125 25.71 5.83 -2.79
CA PHE A 125 25.82 6.09 -1.37
C PHE A 125 26.90 5.21 -0.77
N LYS A 126 27.74 5.81 0.06
CA LYS A 126 28.73 5.07 0.86
C LYS A 126 28.33 5.14 2.32
N VAL A 127 28.20 3.99 2.95
CA VAL A 127 28.02 3.86 4.41
C VAL A 127 29.29 3.26 4.98
N ASP A 128 29.93 3.97 5.89
CA ASP A 128 31.15 3.50 6.56
C ASP A 128 30.81 2.90 7.93
N PHE A 129 30.69 1.60 8.00
CA PHE A 129 30.41 0.88 9.23
C PHE A 129 31.63 0.66 10.11
N ARG A 130 32.86 0.94 9.64
CA ARG A 130 34.09 0.59 10.35
C ARG A 130 34.40 1.50 11.53
N LYS A 131 33.81 2.68 11.56
CA LYS A 131 34.00 3.63 12.65
C LYS A 131 33.21 3.29 13.92
N GLU A 132 32.19 2.45 13.77
CA GLU A 132 31.26 2.09 14.85
C GLU A 132 31.42 0.61 15.18
N SER A 133 32.02 0.31 16.33
CA SER A 133 32.27 -1.08 16.76
C SER A 133 31.00 -1.93 16.86
N GLN A 134 29.86 -1.32 17.11
CA GLN A 134 28.56 -1.99 17.15
C GLN A 134 28.07 -2.47 15.77
N TYR A 135 28.62 -1.96 14.68
CA TYR A 135 28.28 -2.33 13.30
C TYR A 135 29.37 -3.18 12.64
N ASN A 136 29.97 -4.08 13.39
CA ASN A 136 30.97 -4.97 12.82
C ASN A 136 30.36 -5.89 11.79
N THR A 137 30.74 -5.72 10.52
CA THR A 137 30.23 -6.47 9.37
C THR A 137 31.18 -7.55 8.88
N THR A 138 32.27 -7.84 9.62
CA THR A 138 33.32 -8.76 9.13
C THR A 138 33.03 -10.23 9.34
N ALA A 139 32.02 -10.59 10.14
CA ALA A 139 31.69 -11.99 10.44
C ALA A 139 30.20 -12.16 10.71
N LEU A 140 29.36 -11.79 9.72
CA LEU A 140 27.91 -11.93 9.85
C LEU A 140 27.46 -13.32 9.42
N ASN A 141 26.86 -14.08 10.34
CA ASN A 141 26.27 -15.38 10.04
C ASN A 141 24.93 -15.25 9.29
N ASN A 142 24.20 -14.18 9.52
CA ASN A 142 22.93 -13.90 8.85
C ASN A 142 22.94 -12.47 8.34
N VAL A 143 22.51 -12.27 7.10
CA VAL A 143 22.48 -10.95 6.46
C VAL A 143 21.20 -10.80 5.67
N THR A 144 20.55 -9.66 5.87
CA THR A 144 19.44 -9.24 5.02
C THR A 144 19.76 -7.89 4.43
N PHE A 145 19.64 -7.77 3.12
CA PHE A 145 19.64 -6.50 2.40
C PHE A 145 18.26 -6.24 1.83
N GLU A 146 17.76 -5.02 2.03
CA GLU A 146 16.50 -4.57 1.46
C GLU A 146 16.68 -3.20 0.81
N ALA A 147 16.06 -3.03 -0.35
CA ALA A 147 16.05 -1.76 -1.04
C ALA A 147 14.75 -1.57 -1.82
N ARG A 148 14.21 -0.36 -1.81
CA ARG A 148 13.15 0.04 -2.73
C ARG A 148 13.75 0.88 -3.82
N VAL A 149 13.74 0.37 -5.05
CA VAL A 149 14.44 0.95 -6.18
C VAL A 149 13.54 1.07 -7.41
N ARG A 150 13.87 2.02 -8.28
CA ARG A 150 13.29 2.16 -9.60
C ARG A 150 14.43 2.33 -10.60
N PHE A 151 14.61 1.33 -11.46
CA PHE A 151 15.55 1.41 -12.56
C PHE A 151 14.90 2.16 -13.71
N LYS A 152 15.37 3.35 -14.05
CA LYS A 152 14.83 4.11 -15.20
C LYS A 152 14.97 3.33 -16.50
N LYS A 153 16.17 2.81 -16.76
CA LYS A 153 16.46 1.94 -17.90
C LYS A 153 17.71 1.13 -17.62
N MET A 154 17.57 -0.17 -17.62
CA MET A 154 18.72 -1.08 -17.58
C MET A 154 19.14 -1.40 -19.02
N THR A 155 20.40 -1.11 -19.34
CA THR A 155 20.94 -1.31 -20.71
C THR A 155 22.36 -1.80 -20.60
N SER A 156 22.69 -2.94 -21.19
CA SER A 156 24.08 -3.39 -21.31
C SER A 156 24.79 -2.58 -22.38
N THR A 157 25.99 -2.18 -22.04
CA THR A 157 26.97 -1.63 -22.97
C THR A 157 28.25 -2.45 -22.85
N SER A 158 29.20 -2.27 -23.74
CA SER A 158 30.48 -2.99 -23.68
C SER A 158 31.10 -2.88 -22.29
N GLY A 159 31.35 -4.03 -21.64
CA GLY A 159 31.91 -4.13 -20.29
C GLY A 159 30.94 -3.85 -19.13
N LYS A 160 29.65 -3.56 -19.39
CA LYS A 160 28.61 -3.35 -18.34
C LYS A 160 27.50 -4.37 -18.50
N TRP A 161 27.52 -5.38 -17.66
CA TRP A 161 26.55 -6.50 -17.66
C TRP A 161 25.79 -6.65 -16.34
N CYS A 162 26.10 -5.81 -15.36
CA CYS A 162 25.39 -5.78 -14.07
C CYS A 162 25.28 -4.36 -13.52
N PHE A 163 24.33 -4.14 -12.63
CA PHE A 163 24.17 -2.90 -11.87
C PHE A 163 24.07 -3.26 -10.39
N SER A 164 25.02 -2.80 -9.60
CA SER A 164 25.02 -3.01 -8.16
C SER A 164 23.91 -2.18 -7.49
N VAL A 165 23.16 -2.81 -6.61
CA VAL A 165 22.12 -2.18 -5.78
C VAL A 165 22.68 -1.88 -4.41
N MET A 166 23.28 -2.86 -3.75
CA MET A 166 23.78 -2.75 -2.39
C MET A 166 24.81 -3.84 -2.11
N GLY A 167 25.83 -3.53 -1.32
CA GLY A 167 26.81 -4.50 -0.83
C GLY A 167 28.21 -4.26 -1.35
N LEU A 168 29.05 -5.28 -1.19
CA LEU A 168 30.43 -5.32 -1.66
C LEU A 168 30.53 -6.33 -2.80
N GLU A 169 30.95 -5.86 -3.96
CA GLU A 169 31.15 -6.71 -5.15
C GLU A 169 32.09 -7.88 -4.82
N GLU A 170 31.79 -9.04 -5.41
CA GLU A 170 32.49 -10.31 -5.22
C GLU A 170 32.44 -10.92 -3.80
N ASN A 171 32.02 -10.17 -2.78
CA ASN A 171 31.85 -10.70 -1.43
C ASN A 171 30.40 -11.03 -1.12
N PHE A 172 29.56 -10.00 -1.06
CA PHE A 172 28.12 -10.12 -0.85
C PHE A 172 27.44 -8.89 -1.46
N CYS A 173 26.87 -9.05 -2.64
CA CYS A 173 26.32 -7.95 -3.40
C CYS A 173 24.95 -8.29 -3.98
N LEU A 174 23.96 -7.50 -3.64
CA LEU A 174 22.68 -7.47 -4.32
C LEU A 174 22.84 -6.61 -5.58
N ARG A 175 22.69 -7.22 -6.74
CA ARG A 175 22.87 -6.57 -8.03
C ARG A 175 21.84 -7.07 -9.04
N THR A 176 21.77 -6.44 -10.19
CA THR A 176 21.09 -7.02 -11.34
C THR A 176 22.13 -7.65 -12.28
N ALA A 177 21.77 -8.75 -12.90
CA ALA A 177 22.59 -9.39 -13.92
C ALA A 177 21.74 -9.74 -15.14
N GLY A 178 22.31 -9.61 -16.33
CA GLY A 178 21.59 -9.90 -17.56
C GLY A 178 22.13 -9.13 -18.77
N ASP A 179 21.31 -9.04 -19.79
CA ASP A 179 21.61 -8.33 -21.03
C ASP A 179 20.34 -7.74 -21.68
N ASN A 180 20.54 -7.00 -22.76
CA ASN A 180 19.43 -6.35 -23.47
C ASN A 180 18.49 -7.33 -24.19
N LYS A 181 18.90 -8.56 -24.43
CA LYS A 181 18.12 -9.59 -25.11
C LYS A 181 17.31 -10.43 -24.13
N SER A 182 17.97 -10.91 -23.06
CA SER A 182 17.38 -11.81 -22.07
C SER A 182 16.67 -11.08 -20.94
N GLY A 183 16.91 -9.76 -20.81
CA GLY A 183 16.46 -8.94 -19.72
C GLY A 183 17.36 -9.04 -18.49
N TRP A 184 16.95 -8.43 -17.40
CA TRP A 184 17.72 -8.27 -16.18
C TRP A 184 17.05 -8.96 -15.02
N LYS A 185 17.78 -9.79 -14.29
CA LYS A 185 17.31 -10.47 -13.08
C LYS A 185 17.97 -9.88 -11.85
N LEU A 186 17.29 -9.96 -10.71
CA LEU A 186 17.93 -9.72 -9.43
C LEU A 186 18.88 -10.86 -9.14
N GLN A 187 20.11 -10.55 -8.75
CA GLN A 187 21.14 -11.53 -8.41
C GLN A 187 21.76 -11.22 -7.07
N LEU A 188 21.88 -12.23 -6.22
CA LEU A 188 22.77 -12.20 -5.08
C LEU A 188 24.09 -12.83 -5.47
N SER A 189 25.10 -11.99 -5.61
CA SER A 189 26.48 -12.36 -5.86
C SER A 189 27.27 -12.46 -4.56
N GLY A 190 28.33 -13.21 -4.54
CA GLY A 190 29.18 -13.48 -3.38
C GLY A 190 29.00 -14.90 -2.87
N GLY A 191 30.13 -15.61 -2.79
CA GLY A 191 30.15 -17.06 -2.60
C GLY A 191 29.60 -17.80 -3.83
N SER A 192 29.98 -19.04 -4.01
CA SER A 192 29.53 -19.89 -5.12
C SER A 192 28.38 -20.80 -4.68
N PRO A 193 27.33 -20.99 -5.48
CA PRO A 193 26.98 -20.23 -6.68
C PRO A 193 26.30 -18.90 -6.35
N ALA A 194 26.31 -17.93 -7.27
CA ALA A 194 25.38 -16.80 -7.26
C ALA A 194 23.96 -17.31 -7.49
N ILE A 195 22.95 -16.60 -6.97
CA ILE A 195 21.55 -16.96 -7.19
C ILE A 195 20.81 -15.81 -7.87
N ASP A 196 19.93 -16.15 -8.80
CA ASP A 196 19.12 -15.21 -9.56
C ASP A 196 17.66 -15.28 -9.15
N SER A 197 16.95 -14.16 -9.31
CA SER A 197 15.49 -14.17 -9.24
C SER A 197 14.88 -15.01 -10.36
N ARG A 198 13.69 -15.53 -10.11
CA ARG A 198 12.94 -16.28 -11.11
C ARG A 198 12.62 -15.40 -12.32
N ASP A 199 12.07 -14.22 -12.07
CA ASP A 199 11.53 -13.34 -13.09
C ASP A 199 12.48 -12.18 -13.43
N VAL A 200 12.30 -11.65 -14.62
CA VAL A 200 13.01 -10.46 -15.13
C VAL A 200 12.43 -9.22 -14.47
N LEU A 201 13.31 -8.31 -14.09
CA LEU A 201 12.95 -7.02 -13.51
C LEU A 201 12.43 -6.04 -14.58
N PRO A 202 11.28 -5.38 -14.35
CA PRO A 202 10.79 -4.36 -15.26
C PRO A 202 11.58 -3.05 -15.11
N ASN A 203 11.73 -2.32 -16.21
CA ASN A 203 12.18 -0.93 -16.18
C ASN A 203 11.05 0.01 -15.72
N ASP A 204 11.42 1.14 -15.18
CA ASP A 204 10.56 2.29 -14.81
C ASP A 204 9.41 1.97 -13.86
N LYS A 205 9.60 0.94 -13.01
CA LYS A 205 8.69 0.58 -11.94
C LYS A 205 9.39 0.54 -10.60
N TRP A 206 8.70 0.95 -9.54
CA TRP A 206 9.18 0.76 -8.18
C TRP A 206 9.13 -0.71 -7.80
N LEU A 207 10.25 -1.21 -7.32
CA LEU A 207 10.44 -2.59 -6.89
C LEU A 207 10.92 -2.59 -5.45
N HIS A 208 10.40 -3.50 -4.64
CA HIS A 208 11.00 -3.90 -3.38
C HIS A 208 11.90 -5.11 -3.66
N LEU A 209 13.18 -4.96 -3.41
CA LEU A 209 14.19 -5.98 -3.61
C LEU A 209 14.74 -6.38 -2.26
N ALA A 210 14.84 -7.67 -2.01
CA ALA A 210 15.49 -8.18 -0.81
C ALA A 210 16.36 -9.40 -1.13
N CYS A 211 17.42 -9.57 -0.34
CA CYS A 211 18.16 -10.80 -0.30
C CYS A 211 18.47 -11.19 1.14
N VAL A 212 18.50 -12.47 1.38
CA VAL A 212 18.80 -13.06 2.69
C VAL A 212 19.90 -14.10 2.52
N TYR A 213 20.87 -14.04 3.39
CA TYR A 213 21.79 -15.16 3.65
C TYR A 213 21.53 -15.70 5.04
N ASP A 214 21.15 -16.95 5.13
CA ASP A 214 21.00 -17.70 6.38
C ASP A 214 22.21 -18.61 6.56
N GLY A 215 23.15 -18.17 7.34
CA GLY A 215 24.39 -18.90 7.60
C GLY A 215 24.18 -20.19 8.42
N SER A 216 23.08 -20.27 9.19
CA SER A 216 22.75 -21.49 9.95
C SER A 216 22.35 -22.64 9.04
N GLN A 217 21.76 -22.35 7.89
CA GLN A 217 21.36 -23.32 6.88
C GLN A 217 22.27 -23.30 5.64
N GLY A 218 23.19 -22.33 5.51
CA GLY A 218 23.99 -22.12 4.32
C GLY A 218 23.15 -21.75 3.08
N LYS A 219 21.98 -21.12 3.28
CA LYS A 219 21.04 -20.82 2.21
C LYS A 219 21.01 -19.34 1.84
N LYS A 220 20.77 -19.08 0.58
CA LYS A 220 20.56 -17.76 0.02
C LYS A 220 19.17 -17.64 -0.57
N PHE A 221 18.55 -16.48 -0.42
CA PHE A 221 17.25 -16.17 -0.99
C PHE A 221 17.26 -14.79 -1.63
N VAL A 222 16.54 -14.62 -2.72
CA VAL A 222 16.26 -13.32 -3.34
C VAL A 222 14.77 -13.16 -3.53
N TYR A 223 14.27 -11.96 -3.27
CA TYR A 223 12.86 -11.63 -3.33
C TYR A 223 12.66 -10.36 -4.17
N VAL A 224 11.62 -10.39 -4.98
CA VAL A 224 11.14 -9.25 -5.77
C VAL A 224 9.68 -9.05 -5.46
N ASN A 225 9.35 -7.94 -4.77
CA ASN A 225 8.00 -7.59 -4.31
C ASN A 225 7.35 -8.60 -3.32
N GLY A 226 8.18 -9.33 -2.57
CA GLY A 226 7.75 -10.29 -1.56
C GLY A 226 7.77 -11.73 -2.00
#